data_3fcc68e3f3d5ebdaed696ef4113372aa
#
_entry.id   3fcc68e3f3d5ebdaed696ef4113372aa
#
_cell.length_a   1.000
_cell.length_b   1.000
_cell.length_c   1.000
_cell.angle_alpha   90.00
_cell.angle_beta   90.00
_cell.angle_gamma   90.00
#
_symmetry.space_group_name_H-M   'P 1'
#
loop_
_entity.id
_entity.type
_entity.pdbx_description
1 polymer ?
#
loop_
_entity_poly.entity_id
_entity_poly.type
_entity_poly.pdbx_seq_one_letter_code
_entity_poly.pdbx_strand_id
1 'polypeptide(L)'
;MMKTLKKTITWILVIGILAALFPAGAEDTAGIHPGQIILYTAYRQMGWGDAIQIGCVDEDGACWTLEGSNADLKWPYRPEEQIAWITGRTDLTCVGKLTSDERFDLEGLINCAEKAQGEPVSAADDAGTETSYAVRHSWKTGTAEFILLGMSGDDLYENTGENAQALYRVLRVLFPGVTSYAYQEYMGPKGFTAVPLGEFCGWNGADLEHAVITAAYEDCETGFRKVELDVETENRIRSLAMNGMVTGKANCTFTTGGTTYYWFKNAEGETIATFGIYHGLLTHENGMYFIE
;
A
#
# COMPACT_ATOMS: atom_id res chain seq x y z
N MET A 1 9.60 4.59 -29.91
CA MET A 1 8.18 4.59 -29.52
C MET A 1 7.51 3.22 -29.46
N MET A 2 7.75 2.28 -30.40
CA MET A 2 7.12 0.94 -30.38
C MET A 2 7.63 -0.01 -29.27
N LYS A 3 8.84 0.15 -28.73
CA LYS A 3 9.37 -0.71 -27.66
C LYS A 3 8.74 -0.42 -26.28
N THR A 4 8.40 0.84 -26.02
CA THR A 4 7.75 1.26 -24.75
C THR A 4 6.29 0.79 -24.69
N LEU A 5 5.59 0.85 -25.83
CA LEU A 5 4.19 0.42 -25.89
C LEU A 5 4.02 -1.11 -25.65
N LYS A 6 4.97 -1.93 -26.14
CA LYS A 6 4.96 -3.38 -25.88
C LYS A 6 5.18 -3.71 -24.41
N LYS A 7 6.08 -3.00 -23.71
CA LYS A 7 6.29 -3.18 -22.26
C LYS A 7 5.04 -2.85 -21.46
N THR A 8 4.39 -1.71 -21.73
CA THR A 8 3.18 -1.29 -21.01
C THR A 8 2.01 -2.28 -21.19
N ILE A 9 1.84 -2.86 -22.36
CA ILE A 9 0.79 -3.86 -22.64
C ILE A 9 1.08 -5.18 -21.88
N THR A 10 2.33 -5.60 -21.78
CA THR A 10 2.72 -6.79 -21.01
C THR A 10 2.41 -6.61 -19.53
N TRP A 11 2.63 -5.42 -18.97
CA TRP A 11 2.36 -5.11 -17.57
C TRP A 11 0.86 -5.09 -17.21
N ILE A 12 0.02 -4.57 -18.09
CA ILE A 12 -1.44 -4.59 -17.90
C ILE A 12 -1.98 -6.03 -17.96
N LEU A 13 -1.38 -6.90 -18.78
CA LEU A 13 -1.75 -8.31 -18.87
C LEU A 13 -1.34 -9.11 -17.61
N VAL A 14 -0.15 -8.86 -17.04
CA VAL A 14 0.32 -9.52 -15.81
C VAL A 14 -0.58 -9.16 -14.62
N ILE A 15 -0.96 -7.89 -14.47
CA ILE A 15 -1.87 -7.45 -13.40
C ILE A 15 -3.29 -8.02 -13.61
N GLY A 16 -3.76 -8.12 -14.85
CA GLY A 16 -5.09 -8.66 -15.16
C GLY A 16 -5.21 -10.18 -14.98
N ILE A 17 -4.12 -10.92 -15.13
CA ILE A 17 -4.09 -12.37 -14.99
C ILE A 17 -3.98 -12.76 -13.50
N LEU A 18 -3.16 -12.06 -12.70
CA LEU A 18 -3.04 -12.31 -11.25
C LEU A 18 -4.37 -12.11 -10.50
N ALA A 19 -5.22 -11.18 -10.92
CA ALA A 19 -6.53 -10.95 -10.29
C ALA A 19 -7.59 -12.06 -10.56
N ALA A 20 -7.34 -12.96 -11.51
CA ALA A 20 -8.29 -14.00 -11.91
C ALA A 20 -8.03 -15.38 -11.26
N LEU A 21 -6.97 -15.57 -10.51
CA LEU A 21 -6.39 -16.88 -10.22
C LEU A 21 -6.55 -17.43 -8.80
N PHE A 22 -7.29 -16.79 -7.90
CA PHE A 22 -7.62 -17.43 -6.63
C PHE A 22 -9.04 -18.05 -6.64
N PRO A 23 -9.21 -19.29 -7.13
CA PRO A 23 -10.41 -20.04 -6.79
C PRO A 23 -10.37 -20.35 -5.30
N ALA A 24 -11.45 -20.04 -4.60
CA ALA A 24 -11.65 -20.43 -3.20
C ALA A 24 -11.66 -21.98 -3.10
N GLY A 25 -10.50 -22.54 -2.86
CA GLY A 25 -10.27 -23.96 -2.71
C GLY A 25 -8.89 -24.18 -2.13
N ALA A 26 -8.73 -23.89 -0.82
CA ALA A 26 -7.54 -24.32 -0.10
C ALA A 26 -7.59 -25.86 -0.05
N GLU A 27 -6.68 -26.54 -0.75
CA GLU A 27 -6.37 -27.93 -0.46
C GLU A 27 -5.85 -28.01 0.98
N ASP A 28 -6.21 -29.07 1.69
CA ASP A 28 -5.81 -29.32 3.08
C ASP A 28 -4.27 -29.48 3.13
N THR A 29 -3.56 -28.39 3.39
CA THR A 29 -2.10 -28.31 3.36
C THR A 29 -1.47 -28.49 4.74
N ALA A 30 -2.17 -29.17 5.67
CA ALA A 30 -1.66 -29.44 7.01
C ALA A 30 -0.32 -30.20 6.94
N GLY A 31 0.77 -29.53 7.32
CA GLY A 31 2.12 -30.10 7.39
C GLY A 31 3.05 -29.74 6.22
N ILE A 32 2.64 -28.87 5.30
CA ILE A 32 3.50 -28.33 4.26
C ILE A 32 4.12 -27.01 4.77
N HIS A 33 5.43 -26.88 4.67
CA HIS A 33 6.16 -25.64 5.01
C HIS A 33 6.56 -24.93 3.73
N PRO A 34 6.69 -23.59 3.77
CA PRO A 34 7.22 -22.85 2.63
C PRO A 34 8.62 -23.32 2.30
N GLY A 35 8.95 -23.37 1.02
CA GLY A 35 10.30 -23.52 0.50
C GLY A 35 11.15 -22.28 0.78
N GLN A 36 12.16 -22.05 -0.04
CA GLN A 36 13.01 -20.87 0.08
C GLN A 36 12.23 -19.61 -0.31
N ILE A 37 12.08 -18.67 0.63
CA ILE A 37 11.33 -17.42 0.38
C ILE A 37 12.10 -16.54 -0.61
N ILE A 38 11.41 -16.08 -1.65
CA ILE A 38 11.94 -15.18 -2.69
C ILE A 38 11.33 -13.79 -2.67
N LEU A 39 10.15 -13.64 -2.05
CA LEU A 39 9.45 -12.35 -1.94
C LEU A 39 8.58 -12.37 -0.68
N TYR A 40 8.58 -11.30 0.12
CA TYR A 40 7.69 -11.21 1.27
C TYR A 40 7.35 -9.77 1.66
N THR A 41 6.22 -9.63 2.32
CA THR A 41 5.80 -8.44 3.04
C THR A 41 5.37 -8.83 4.45
N ALA A 42 5.66 -7.99 5.42
CA ALA A 42 5.27 -8.19 6.80
C ALA A 42 4.77 -6.87 7.38
N TYR A 43 3.61 -6.89 8.02
CA TYR A 43 3.08 -5.80 8.80
C TYR A 43 3.16 -6.13 10.28
N ARG A 44 3.68 -5.21 11.07
CA ARG A 44 3.75 -5.31 12.53
C ARG A 44 3.12 -4.09 13.18
N GLN A 45 2.16 -4.32 14.05
CA GLN A 45 1.57 -3.30 14.92
C GLN A 45 2.01 -3.54 16.37
N MET A 46 2.51 -2.51 17.05
CA MET A 46 3.01 -2.60 18.44
C MET A 46 2.15 -1.83 19.45
N GLY A 47 1.36 -0.85 19.01
CA GLY A 47 0.71 0.10 19.91
C GLY A 47 -0.60 -0.40 20.56
N TRP A 48 -1.35 -1.31 19.92
CA TRP A 48 -2.69 -1.71 20.33
C TRP A 48 -2.86 -3.23 20.50
N GLY A 49 -1.79 -3.93 20.74
CA GLY A 49 -1.69 -5.38 20.78
C GLY A 49 -0.79 -5.86 19.64
N ASP A 50 0.24 -6.64 19.97
CA ASP A 50 1.17 -7.15 18.97
C ASP A 50 0.42 -8.00 17.94
N ALA A 51 0.23 -7.44 16.75
CA ALA A 51 -0.28 -8.15 15.60
C ALA A 51 0.81 -8.24 14.54
N ILE A 52 0.98 -9.42 13.98
CA ILE A 52 1.88 -9.67 12.84
C ILE A 52 1.06 -10.29 11.74
N GLN A 53 1.15 -9.71 10.55
CA GLN A 53 0.60 -10.25 9.33
C GLN A 53 1.75 -10.44 8.35
N ILE A 54 1.76 -11.55 7.63
CA ILE A 54 2.81 -11.87 6.67
C ILE A 54 2.17 -12.39 5.40
N GLY A 55 2.71 -11.96 4.26
CA GLY A 55 2.50 -12.57 2.97
C GLY A 55 3.86 -12.90 2.35
N CYS A 56 4.05 -14.12 1.86
CA CYS A 56 5.30 -14.48 1.20
C CYS A 56 5.09 -15.45 0.04
N VAL A 57 6.05 -15.42 -0.89
CA VAL A 57 6.14 -16.34 -2.03
C VAL A 57 7.44 -17.11 -1.90
N ASP A 58 7.37 -18.42 -2.05
CA ASP A 58 8.55 -19.29 -2.07
C ASP A 58 9.06 -19.57 -3.50
N GLU A 59 10.20 -20.25 -3.58
CA GLU A 59 10.87 -20.61 -4.85
C GLU A 59 10.02 -21.49 -5.77
N ASP A 60 9.03 -22.21 -5.22
CA ASP A 60 8.09 -23.02 -5.99
C ASP A 60 6.87 -22.24 -6.46
N GLY A 61 6.82 -20.95 -6.13
CA GLY A 61 5.72 -20.04 -6.44
C GLY A 61 4.50 -20.19 -5.53
N ALA A 62 4.60 -20.96 -4.44
CA ALA A 62 3.51 -21.04 -3.48
C ALA A 62 3.41 -19.74 -2.66
N CYS A 63 2.18 -19.28 -2.48
CA CYS A 63 1.85 -18.06 -1.76
C CYS A 63 1.33 -18.42 -0.37
N TRP A 64 1.94 -17.85 0.65
CA TRP A 64 1.67 -18.17 2.05
C TRP A 64 1.28 -16.92 2.82
N THR A 65 0.35 -17.05 3.76
CA THR A 65 -0.03 -15.98 4.67
C THR A 65 0.03 -16.43 6.12
N LEU A 66 0.33 -15.49 7.00
CA LEU A 66 0.12 -15.59 8.43
C LEU A 66 -0.75 -14.43 8.88
N GLU A 67 -1.89 -14.74 9.47
CA GLU A 67 -2.70 -13.77 10.21
C GLU A 67 -2.68 -14.17 11.68
N GLY A 68 -2.10 -13.32 12.52
CA GLY A 68 -2.01 -13.62 13.93
C GLY A 68 -1.94 -12.38 14.80
N SER A 69 -2.77 -12.34 15.83
CA SER A 69 -2.57 -11.48 16.99
C SER A 69 -2.00 -12.34 18.11
N ASN A 70 -0.73 -12.17 18.46
CA ASN A 70 -0.18 -12.87 19.62
C ASN A 70 0.92 -12.02 20.26
N ALA A 71 0.70 -11.58 21.48
CA ALA A 71 1.63 -10.77 22.28
C ALA A 71 3.01 -11.42 22.48
N ASP A 72 3.12 -12.73 22.21
CA ASP A 72 4.37 -13.49 22.38
C ASP A 72 5.22 -13.59 21.11
N LEU A 73 4.77 -13.00 19.98
CA LEU A 73 5.48 -13.07 18.72
C LEU A 73 6.58 -12.01 18.66
N LYS A 74 7.81 -12.40 18.94
CA LYS A 74 8.99 -11.54 18.72
C LYS A 74 9.37 -11.55 17.24
N TRP A 75 8.92 -10.53 16.51
CA TRP A 75 9.34 -10.33 15.13
C TRP A 75 10.80 -9.86 15.07
N PRO A 76 11.67 -10.53 14.29
CA PRO A 76 13.06 -10.13 14.16
C PRO A 76 13.24 -8.81 13.40
N TYR A 77 14.31 -8.09 13.70
CA TYR A 77 14.63 -6.84 13.00
C TYR A 77 15.36 -7.04 11.69
N ARG A 78 16.19 -8.11 11.61
CA ARG A 78 17.01 -8.37 10.43
C ARG A 78 16.27 -9.22 9.42
N PRO A 79 16.34 -8.90 8.11
CA PRO A 79 15.62 -9.65 7.08
C PRO A 79 16.03 -11.13 7.02
N GLU A 80 17.29 -11.47 7.31
CA GLU A 80 17.75 -12.86 7.38
C GLU A 80 17.06 -13.64 8.51
N GLU A 81 16.93 -12.99 9.67
CA GLU A 81 16.25 -13.57 10.84
C GLU A 81 14.74 -13.65 10.60
N GLN A 82 14.16 -12.68 9.86
CA GLN A 82 12.74 -12.69 9.47
C GLN A 82 12.43 -13.90 8.60
N ILE A 83 13.25 -14.17 7.58
CA ILE A 83 13.07 -15.36 6.74
C ILE A 83 13.21 -16.65 7.55
N ALA A 84 14.23 -16.75 8.41
CA ALA A 84 14.40 -17.91 9.26
C ALA A 84 13.19 -18.11 10.19
N TRP A 85 12.62 -17.01 10.69
CA TRP A 85 11.42 -17.03 11.51
C TRP A 85 10.18 -17.48 10.71
N ILE A 86 9.97 -16.96 9.47
CA ILE A 86 8.87 -17.36 8.58
C ILE A 86 8.97 -18.86 8.25
N THR A 87 10.14 -19.32 7.81
CA THR A 87 10.34 -20.72 7.40
C THR A 87 10.25 -21.72 8.56
N GLY A 88 10.49 -21.27 9.79
CA GLY A 88 10.32 -22.09 11.00
C GLY A 88 8.86 -22.22 11.49
N ARG A 89 7.90 -21.53 10.86
CA ARG A 89 6.47 -21.55 11.29
C ARG A 89 5.75 -22.77 10.73
N THR A 90 4.83 -23.28 11.56
CA THR A 90 3.94 -24.39 11.18
C THR A 90 2.47 -23.95 10.98
N ASP A 91 2.19 -22.68 11.22
CA ASP A 91 0.86 -22.07 11.18
C ASP A 91 0.66 -21.11 10.00
N LEU A 92 1.55 -21.17 9.02
CA LEU A 92 1.37 -20.50 7.73
C LEU A 92 0.29 -21.23 6.91
N THR A 93 -0.57 -20.46 6.26
CA THR A 93 -1.60 -20.96 5.35
C THR A 93 -1.17 -20.73 3.91
N CYS A 94 -1.14 -21.77 3.10
CA CYS A 94 -0.95 -21.64 1.65
C CYS A 94 -2.27 -21.13 1.04
N VAL A 95 -2.23 -19.94 0.46
CA VAL A 95 -3.41 -19.27 -0.11
C VAL A 95 -3.51 -19.40 -1.62
N GLY A 96 -2.46 -19.88 -2.27
CA GLY A 96 -2.44 -20.07 -3.72
C GLY A 96 -1.06 -20.45 -4.24
N LYS A 97 -0.98 -20.64 -5.56
CA LYS A 97 0.28 -20.95 -6.24
C LYS A 97 0.33 -20.25 -7.58
N LEU A 98 1.44 -19.61 -7.88
CA LEU A 98 1.72 -19.00 -9.18
C LEU A 98 1.87 -20.08 -10.25
N THR A 99 1.43 -19.78 -11.45
CA THR A 99 1.75 -20.60 -12.62
C THR A 99 3.24 -20.56 -12.94
N SER A 100 3.72 -21.49 -13.76
CA SER A 100 5.14 -21.52 -14.17
C SER A 100 5.57 -20.23 -14.87
N ASP A 101 4.69 -19.63 -15.68
CA ASP A 101 4.99 -18.39 -16.42
C ASP A 101 5.03 -17.19 -15.46
N GLU A 102 4.07 -17.08 -14.53
CA GLU A 102 4.04 -16.03 -13.51
C GLU A 102 5.25 -16.11 -12.58
N ARG A 103 5.64 -17.33 -12.18
CA ARG A 103 6.84 -17.54 -11.38
C ARG A 103 8.10 -17.13 -12.14
N PHE A 104 8.23 -17.51 -13.41
CA PHE A 104 9.35 -17.12 -14.26
C PHE A 104 9.46 -15.60 -14.39
N ASP A 105 8.34 -14.90 -14.60
CA ASP A 105 8.29 -13.45 -14.70
C ASP A 105 8.65 -12.80 -13.35
N LEU A 106 8.17 -13.35 -12.23
CA LEU A 106 8.51 -12.89 -10.89
C LEU A 106 10.02 -13.03 -10.59
N GLU A 107 10.60 -14.18 -10.91
CA GLU A 107 12.05 -14.41 -10.77
C GLU A 107 12.86 -13.43 -11.64
N GLY A 108 12.38 -13.14 -12.86
CA GLY A 108 12.97 -12.14 -13.74
C GLY A 108 13.01 -10.76 -13.12
N LEU A 109 11.90 -10.33 -12.49
CA LEU A 109 11.82 -9.06 -11.77
C LEU A 109 12.75 -9.02 -10.55
N ILE A 110 12.77 -10.10 -9.75
CA ILE A 110 13.65 -10.20 -8.58
C ILE A 110 15.14 -10.10 -9.01
N ASN A 111 15.52 -10.78 -10.09
CA ASN A 111 16.88 -10.73 -10.60
C ASN A 111 17.29 -9.34 -11.13
N CYS A 112 16.35 -8.56 -11.62
CA CYS A 112 16.56 -7.20 -12.15
C CYS A 112 16.23 -6.10 -11.14
N ALA A 113 15.72 -6.43 -9.94
CA ALA A 113 15.35 -5.43 -8.94
C ALA A 113 16.56 -4.59 -8.52
N GLU A 114 16.33 -3.31 -8.44
CA GLU A 114 17.34 -2.33 -8.08
C GLU A 114 17.55 -2.33 -6.55
N LYS A 115 18.81 -2.18 -6.13
CA LYS A 115 19.13 -2.05 -4.71
C LYS A 115 18.50 -0.77 -4.15
N ALA A 116 18.10 -0.85 -2.89
CA ALA A 116 17.61 0.28 -2.14
C ALA A 116 18.61 1.44 -2.18
N GLN A 117 18.10 2.65 -2.41
CA GLN A 117 18.89 3.89 -2.37
C GLN A 117 18.30 4.79 -1.28
N GLY A 118 19.14 5.21 -0.35
CA GLY A 118 18.73 6.00 0.81
C GLY A 118 18.32 5.15 2.01
N GLU A 119 17.97 5.82 3.09
CA GLU A 119 17.59 5.23 4.36
C GLU A 119 16.10 5.51 4.63
N PRO A 120 15.40 4.61 5.33
CA PRO A 120 14.05 4.88 5.81
C PRO A 120 13.98 6.15 6.65
N VAL A 121 12.88 6.89 6.54
CA VAL A 121 12.61 8.09 7.34
C VAL A 121 11.53 7.76 8.34
N SER A 122 11.80 8.02 9.63
CA SER A 122 10.78 7.83 10.67
C SER A 122 9.63 8.80 10.47
N ALA A 123 8.42 8.27 10.41
CA ALA A 123 7.19 9.03 10.24
C ALA A 123 6.52 9.39 11.58
N ALA A 124 6.99 8.81 12.69
CA ALA A 124 6.42 8.97 14.04
C ALA A 124 4.90 8.74 14.07
N ASP A 125 4.44 7.67 13.41
CA ASP A 125 3.05 7.26 13.35
C ASP A 125 2.87 5.98 14.15
N ASP A 126 1.83 5.88 15.00
CA ASP A 126 1.50 4.68 15.78
C ASP A 126 0.80 3.59 14.94
N ALA A 127 0.86 3.71 13.62
CA ALA A 127 0.17 2.82 12.69
C ALA A 127 0.81 1.42 12.56
N GLY A 128 1.97 1.21 13.18
CA GLY A 128 2.80 0.03 12.95
C GLY A 128 3.61 0.15 11.66
N THR A 129 4.45 -0.84 11.36
CA THR A 129 5.32 -0.81 10.17
C THR A 129 5.05 -1.98 9.25
N GLU A 130 4.77 -1.69 7.99
CA GLU A 130 4.85 -2.63 6.87
C GLU A 130 6.26 -2.58 6.29
N THR A 131 6.83 -3.75 6.02
CA THR A 131 8.14 -3.88 5.39
C THR A 131 8.09 -4.93 4.30
N SER A 132 8.58 -4.61 3.11
CA SER A 132 8.53 -5.50 1.95
C SER A 132 9.92 -5.72 1.35
N TYR A 133 10.27 -6.98 1.09
CA TYR A 133 11.55 -7.37 0.55
C TYR A 133 11.42 -8.34 -0.62
N ALA A 134 12.31 -8.18 -1.61
CA ALA A 134 12.67 -9.25 -2.53
C ALA A 134 13.98 -9.91 -2.07
N VAL A 135 14.12 -11.22 -2.29
CA VAL A 135 15.28 -12.01 -1.88
C VAL A 135 15.89 -12.68 -3.09
N ARG A 136 17.11 -12.27 -3.41
CA ARG A 136 17.88 -12.83 -4.51
C ARG A 136 18.85 -13.85 -3.95
N HIS A 137 18.61 -15.12 -4.26
CA HIS A 137 19.49 -16.20 -3.84
C HIS A 137 20.59 -16.46 -4.86
N SER A 138 21.83 -16.54 -4.38
CA SER A 138 22.98 -16.92 -5.19
C SER A 138 23.26 -18.41 -5.08
N TRP A 139 22.97 -19.16 -6.14
CA TRP A 139 23.28 -20.58 -6.20
C TRP A 139 24.79 -20.90 -6.10
N LYS A 140 25.66 -19.92 -6.46
CA LYS A 140 27.10 -20.07 -6.43
C LYS A 140 27.70 -19.98 -5.03
N THR A 141 27.15 -19.10 -4.22
CA THR A 141 27.70 -18.77 -2.88
C THR A 141 26.80 -19.25 -1.75
N GLY A 142 25.59 -19.66 -2.03
CA GLY A 142 24.58 -20.00 -1.02
C GLY A 142 24.13 -18.79 -0.18
N THR A 143 24.45 -17.56 -0.63
CA THR A 143 24.08 -16.33 0.08
C THR A 143 22.78 -15.76 -0.46
N ALA A 144 22.05 -15.07 0.40
CA ALA A 144 20.87 -14.28 0.05
C ALA A 144 21.20 -12.78 0.04
N GLU A 145 20.74 -12.06 -0.97
CA GLU A 145 20.74 -10.61 -1.03
C GLU A 145 19.33 -10.11 -0.82
N PHE A 146 19.15 -9.23 0.16
CA PHE A 146 17.86 -8.65 0.51
C PHE A 146 17.73 -7.27 -0.14
N ILE A 147 16.65 -7.08 -0.88
CA ILE A 147 16.33 -5.84 -1.57
C ILE A 147 15.09 -5.25 -0.94
N LEU A 148 15.25 -4.18 -0.17
CA LEU A 148 14.13 -3.44 0.39
C LEU A 148 13.33 -2.81 -0.74
N LEU A 149 12.05 -3.15 -0.83
CA LEU A 149 11.11 -2.64 -1.84
C LEU A 149 10.35 -1.41 -1.33
N GLY A 150 9.93 -1.48 -0.07
CA GLY A 150 9.19 -0.40 0.56
C GLY A 150 8.99 -0.63 2.05
N MET A 151 8.73 0.46 2.77
CA MET A 151 8.25 0.50 4.14
C MET A 151 7.16 1.55 4.27
N SER A 152 6.17 1.30 5.10
CA SER A 152 5.11 2.27 5.40
C SER A 152 4.64 2.13 6.84
N GLY A 153 4.08 3.19 7.39
CA GLY A 153 3.69 3.28 8.80
C GLY A 153 4.70 4.08 9.60
N ASP A 154 5.24 3.53 10.70
CA ASP A 154 6.21 4.23 11.57
C ASP A 154 7.47 4.65 10.83
N ASP A 155 7.88 3.89 9.82
CA ASP A 155 8.97 4.22 8.93
C ASP A 155 8.46 4.28 7.48
N LEU A 156 8.97 5.26 6.72
CA LEU A 156 8.63 5.45 5.31
C LEU A 156 9.87 5.23 4.45
N TYR A 157 9.72 4.38 3.45
CA TYR A 157 10.72 4.17 2.42
C TYR A 157 10.05 3.68 1.14
N GLU A 158 10.51 4.18 0.00
CA GLU A 158 10.11 3.69 -1.30
C GLU A 158 11.35 3.46 -2.18
N ASN A 159 11.51 2.24 -2.67
CA ASN A 159 12.51 1.95 -3.66
C ASN A 159 12.05 2.51 -5.01
N THR A 160 12.79 3.47 -5.57
CA THR A 160 12.43 4.17 -6.81
C THR A 160 12.77 3.38 -8.08
N GLY A 161 13.41 2.21 -7.97
CA GLY A 161 13.71 1.34 -9.10
C GLY A 161 12.46 0.76 -9.75
N GLU A 162 12.41 0.73 -11.07
CA GLU A 162 11.23 0.28 -11.84
C GLU A 162 10.82 -1.15 -11.48
N ASN A 163 11.79 -2.08 -11.38
CA ASN A 163 11.53 -3.48 -11.05
C ASN A 163 11.16 -3.66 -9.57
N ALA A 164 11.80 -2.90 -8.67
CA ALA A 164 11.48 -2.92 -7.25
C ALA A 164 10.03 -2.43 -6.99
N GLN A 165 9.62 -1.34 -7.63
CA GLN A 165 8.23 -0.85 -7.56
C GLN A 165 7.22 -1.85 -8.15
N ALA A 166 7.62 -2.57 -9.22
CA ALA A 166 6.78 -3.61 -9.78
C ALA A 166 6.58 -4.77 -8.80
N LEU A 167 7.65 -5.23 -8.13
CA LEU A 167 7.59 -6.26 -7.10
C LEU A 167 6.74 -5.82 -5.89
N TYR A 168 6.87 -4.57 -5.47
CA TYR A 168 6.06 -4.03 -4.38
C TYR A 168 4.57 -4.04 -4.71
N ARG A 169 4.20 -3.69 -5.96
CA ARG A 169 2.81 -3.82 -6.44
C ARG A 169 2.33 -5.26 -6.50
N VAL A 170 3.18 -6.21 -6.95
CA VAL A 170 2.86 -7.65 -6.95
C VAL A 170 2.51 -8.12 -5.54
N LEU A 171 3.30 -7.77 -4.52
CA LEU A 171 3.01 -8.11 -3.13
C LEU A 171 1.64 -7.60 -2.67
N ARG A 172 1.28 -6.38 -3.02
CA ARG A 172 -0.02 -5.80 -2.66
C ARG A 172 -1.20 -6.49 -3.35
N VAL A 173 -1.00 -7.00 -4.57
CA VAL A 173 -2.02 -7.79 -5.28
C VAL A 173 -2.17 -9.18 -4.68
N LEU A 174 -1.03 -9.83 -4.36
CA LEU A 174 -1.04 -11.19 -3.80
C LEU A 174 -1.52 -11.20 -2.34
N PHE A 175 -1.19 -10.18 -1.57
CA PHE A 175 -1.42 -10.14 -0.11
C PHE A 175 -2.11 -8.81 0.31
N PRO A 176 -3.33 -8.55 -0.16
CA PRO A 176 -4.01 -7.28 0.11
C PRO A 176 -4.36 -7.07 1.59
N GLY A 177 -4.36 -8.14 2.40
CA GLY A 177 -4.58 -8.08 3.85
C GLY A 177 -3.33 -7.74 4.67
N VAL A 178 -2.13 -7.84 4.07
CA VAL A 178 -0.85 -7.59 4.75
C VAL A 178 -0.36 -6.20 4.40
N THR A 179 -0.96 -5.18 5.00
CA THR A 179 -0.56 -3.80 4.77
C THR A 179 -0.76 -2.99 6.04
N SER A 180 0.03 -1.92 6.21
CA SER A 180 -0.28 -0.92 7.24
C SER A 180 -1.68 -0.34 6.97
N TYR A 181 -2.42 -0.01 8.03
CA TYR A 181 -3.78 0.54 7.90
C TYR A 181 -3.85 1.77 6.98
N ALA A 182 -2.77 2.51 6.83
CA ALA A 182 -2.67 3.67 5.95
C ALA A 182 -2.74 3.33 4.45
N TYR A 183 -2.48 2.07 4.06
CA TYR A 183 -2.36 1.65 2.66
C TYR A 183 -3.16 0.40 2.30
N GLN A 184 -4.15 0.01 3.10
CA GLN A 184 -5.08 -1.02 2.63
C GLN A 184 -5.84 -0.46 1.42
N GLU A 185 -5.31 -0.71 0.22
CA GLU A 185 -6.11 -0.62 -1.00
C GLU A 185 -7.27 -1.61 -0.86
N TYR A 186 -8.36 -1.14 -0.30
CA TYR A 186 -9.61 -1.87 -0.44
C TYR A 186 -9.98 -1.76 -1.92
N MET A 187 -9.73 -2.81 -2.66
CA MET A 187 -10.49 -3.07 -3.87
C MET A 187 -11.93 -3.13 -3.41
N GLY A 188 -12.62 -1.99 -3.44
CA GLY A 188 -13.94 -1.80 -2.89
C GLY A 188 -14.89 -2.92 -3.29
N PRO A 189 -15.99 -3.17 -2.57
CA PRO A 189 -16.91 -4.23 -2.90
C PRO A 189 -17.19 -4.14 -4.40
N LYS A 190 -17.12 -5.27 -5.10
CA LYS A 190 -17.48 -5.35 -6.52
C LYS A 190 -18.79 -4.59 -6.70
N GLY A 191 -18.73 -3.37 -7.28
CA GLY A 191 -19.89 -2.52 -7.44
C GLY A 191 -19.77 -1.08 -6.93
N PHE A 192 -18.61 -0.62 -6.42
CA PHE A 192 -18.45 0.82 -6.17
C PHE A 192 -18.44 1.54 -7.53
N THR A 193 -19.47 2.36 -7.77
CA THR A 193 -19.52 3.20 -8.96
C THR A 193 -18.73 4.47 -8.65
N ALA A 194 -17.75 4.80 -9.47
CA ALA A 194 -17.00 6.03 -9.34
C ALA A 194 -17.96 7.26 -9.38
N VAL A 195 -17.80 8.15 -8.40
CA VAL A 195 -18.68 9.33 -8.22
C VAL A 195 -17.81 10.58 -8.24
N PRO A 196 -18.23 11.66 -8.93
CA PRO A 196 -17.53 12.94 -8.85
C PRO A 196 -17.36 13.41 -7.40
N LEU A 197 -16.17 13.91 -7.05
CA LEU A 197 -15.87 14.34 -5.69
C LEU A 197 -16.87 15.35 -5.14
N GLY A 198 -17.28 16.33 -5.97
CA GLY A 198 -18.27 17.34 -5.59
C GLY A 198 -19.64 16.76 -5.28
N GLU A 199 -20.07 15.74 -6.03
CA GLU A 199 -21.31 15.02 -5.77
C GLU A 199 -21.21 14.20 -4.48
N PHE A 200 -20.09 13.48 -4.31
CA PHE A 200 -19.84 12.64 -3.15
C PHE A 200 -19.83 13.43 -1.84
N CYS A 201 -19.17 14.59 -1.83
CA CYS A 201 -19.05 15.45 -0.65
C CYS A 201 -20.18 16.52 -0.54
N GLY A 202 -21.13 16.55 -1.46
CA GLY A 202 -22.32 17.41 -1.36
C GLY A 202 -22.13 18.87 -1.77
N TRP A 203 -21.08 19.24 -2.53
CA TRP A 203 -20.91 20.61 -3.04
C TRP A 203 -21.08 20.72 -4.56
N ASN A 204 -21.79 19.79 -5.17
CA ASN A 204 -22.02 19.79 -6.61
C ASN A 204 -22.63 21.12 -7.09
N GLY A 205 -21.99 21.75 -8.08
CA GLY A 205 -22.40 23.05 -8.61
C GLY A 205 -21.82 24.29 -7.88
N ALA A 206 -20.93 24.09 -6.87
CA ALA A 206 -20.22 25.20 -6.27
C ALA A 206 -19.19 25.81 -7.25
N ASP A 207 -19.06 27.15 -7.23
CA ASP A 207 -18.03 27.85 -8.03
C ASP A 207 -16.66 27.72 -7.36
N LEU A 208 -15.97 26.62 -7.66
CA LEU A 208 -14.63 26.35 -7.14
C LEU A 208 -13.52 27.04 -7.94
N GLU A 209 -13.80 27.51 -9.15
CA GLU A 209 -12.81 28.16 -10.02
C GLU A 209 -12.31 29.47 -9.41
N HIS A 210 -13.22 30.25 -8.83
CA HIS A 210 -12.94 31.57 -8.24
C HIS A 210 -12.79 31.53 -6.71
N ALA A 211 -12.96 30.38 -6.08
CA ALA A 211 -12.88 30.23 -4.63
C ALA A 211 -11.45 30.43 -4.12
N VAL A 212 -11.32 31.05 -2.96
CA VAL A 212 -10.06 31.13 -2.20
C VAL A 212 -9.86 29.83 -1.43
N ILE A 213 -8.71 29.19 -1.60
CA ILE A 213 -8.39 27.94 -0.88
C ILE A 213 -7.58 28.27 0.37
N THR A 214 -8.00 27.76 1.51
CA THR A 214 -7.22 27.76 2.75
C THR A 214 -7.00 26.33 3.21
N ALA A 215 -5.85 26.05 3.84
CA ALA A 215 -5.52 24.72 4.31
C ALA A 215 -5.00 24.72 5.75
N ALA A 216 -5.29 23.64 6.47
CA ALA A 216 -4.68 23.38 7.77
C ALA A 216 -4.41 21.89 7.92
N TYR A 217 -3.28 21.58 8.52
CA TYR A 217 -2.90 20.22 8.92
C TYR A 217 -3.41 19.96 10.34
N GLU A 218 -4.06 18.85 10.53
CA GLU A 218 -4.50 18.38 11.84
C GLU A 218 -3.37 17.58 12.48
N ASP A 219 -2.83 18.13 13.56
CA ASP A 219 -1.78 17.51 14.37
C ASP A 219 -2.42 16.95 15.64
N CYS A 220 -2.11 15.70 15.99
CA CYS A 220 -2.73 15.01 17.13
C CYS A 220 -2.39 15.67 18.48
N GLU A 221 -1.27 16.37 18.60
CA GLU A 221 -0.85 17.00 19.84
C GLU A 221 -1.22 18.49 19.93
N THR A 222 -1.08 19.22 18.81
CA THR A 222 -1.20 20.68 18.77
C THR A 222 -2.50 21.18 18.11
N GLY A 223 -3.31 20.28 17.56
CA GLY A 223 -4.52 20.62 16.84
C GLY A 223 -4.24 21.15 15.44
N PHE A 224 -5.10 22.06 14.94
CA PHE A 224 -4.98 22.56 13.57
C PHE A 224 -3.84 23.56 13.41
N ARG A 225 -2.92 23.28 12.49
CA ARG A 225 -1.84 24.16 12.07
C ARG A 225 -2.06 24.64 10.64
N LYS A 226 -2.10 25.96 10.45
CA LYS A 226 -2.24 26.56 9.12
C LYS A 226 -1.13 26.07 8.17
N VAL A 227 -1.52 25.71 6.95
CA VAL A 227 -0.62 25.34 5.85
C VAL A 227 -0.65 26.45 4.82
N GLU A 228 0.52 26.94 4.43
CA GLU A 228 0.67 27.90 3.32
C GLU A 228 0.77 27.07 2.02
N LEU A 229 -0.14 27.35 1.08
CA LEU A 229 -0.16 26.69 -0.23
C LEU A 229 0.64 27.51 -1.23
N ASP A 230 1.55 26.86 -1.96
CA ASP A 230 2.10 27.44 -3.17
C ASP A 230 1.11 27.34 -4.34
N VAL A 231 1.37 28.10 -5.40
CA VAL A 231 0.48 28.20 -6.57
C VAL A 231 0.29 26.83 -7.25
N GLU A 232 1.32 26.00 -7.30
CA GLU A 232 1.26 24.68 -7.93
C GLU A 232 0.34 23.73 -7.12
N THR A 233 0.55 23.69 -5.82
CA THR A 233 -0.29 22.90 -4.89
C THR A 233 -1.73 23.39 -4.91
N GLU A 234 -1.97 24.72 -4.88
CA GLU A 234 -3.32 25.29 -4.96
C GLU A 234 -4.02 24.86 -6.25
N ASN A 235 -3.37 24.97 -7.40
CA ASN A 235 -3.91 24.54 -8.69
C ASN A 235 -4.22 23.04 -8.73
N ARG A 236 -3.35 22.22 -8.15
CA ARG A 236 -3.58 20.77 -8.06
C ARG A 236 -4.78 20.44 -7.19
N ILE A 237 -4.92 21.07 -6.02
CA ILE A 237 -6.07 20.88 -5.12
C ILE A 237 -7.36 21.38 -5.76
N ARG A 238 -7.32 22.50 -6.47
CA ARG A 238 -8.47 23.01 -7.22
C ARG A 238 -8.90 22.05 -8.32
N SER A 239 -7.94 21.56 -9.12
CA SER A 239 -8.20 20.58 -10.17
C SER A 239 -8.79 19.28 -9.59
N LEU A 240 -8.27 18.79 -8.46
CA LEU A 240 -8.81 17.64 -7.77
C LEU A 240 -10.24 17.86 -7.30
N ALA A 241 -10.54 19.02 -6.70
CA ALA A 241 -11.89 19.34 -6.25
C ALA A 241 -12.90 19.43 -7.40
N MET A 242 -12.48 19.96 -8.56
CA MET A 242 -13.36 20.15 -9.73
C MET A 242 -13.55 18.87 -10.56
N ASN A 243 -12.51 18.04 -10.68
CA ASN A 243 -12.48 16.94 -11.64
C ASN A 243 -12.24 15.57 -11.01
N GLY A 244 -11.92 15.52 -9.71
CA GLY A 244 -11.61 14.29 -9.02
C GLY A 244 -12.80 13.33 -8.95
N MET A 245 -12.51 12.05 -8.98
CA MET A 245 -13.48 10.97 -8.85
C MET A 245 -13.19 10.17 -7.60
N VAL A 246 -14.20 9.90 -6.79
CA VAL A 246 -14.11 8.93 -5.69
C VAL A 246 -14.31 7.56 -6.29
N THR A 247 -13.30 6.70 -6.22
CA THR A 247 -13.26 5.42 -6.95
C THR A 247 -13.45 4.20 -6.05
N GLY A 248 -13.38 4.37 -4.72
CA GLY A 248 -13.60 3.28 -3.77
C GLY A 248 -13.54 3.75 -2.33
N LYS A 249 -13.92 2.89 -1.39
CA LYS A 249 -13.77 3.12 0.04
C LYS A 249 -12.53 2.38 0.54
N ALA A 250 -11.64 3.05 1.24
CA ALA A 250 -10.50 2.42 1.89
C ALA A 250 -10.96 1.70 3.19
N ASN A 251 -10.38 0.55 3.47
CA ASN A 251 -10.69 -0.20 4.69
C ASN A 251 -9.71 0.19 5.81
N CYS A 252 -9.64 1.47 6.11
CA CYS A 252 -8.82 1.99 7.18
C CYS A 252 -9.69 2.71 8.22
N THR A 253 -9.34 2.56 9.49
CA THR A 253 -9.92 3.32 10.57
C THR A 253 -9.17 4.62 10.73
N PHE A 254 -9.88 5.69 11.07
CA PHE A 254 -9.29 6.98 11.41
C PHE A 254 -8.25 6.82 12.51
N THR A 255 -7.03 7.26 12.23
CA THR A 255 -6.08 7.64 13.27
C THR A 255 -6.24 9.13 13.55
N THR A 256 -6.09 9.54 14.79
CA THR A 256 -6.18 10.95 15.17
C THR A 256 -4.96 11.71 14.67
N GLY A 257 -5.17 12.70 13.80
CA GLY A 257 -4.12 13.55 13.24
C GLY A 257 -3.59 13.08 11.88
N GLY A 258 -2.79 13.91 11.25
CA GLY A 258 -2.18 13.61 9.94
C GLY A 258 -3.00 14.03 8.72
N THR A 259 -4.21 14.55 8.91
CA THR A 259 -5.08 15.00 7.81
C THR A 259 -4.80 16.46 7.46
N THR A 260 -4.62 16.74 6.17
CA THR A 260 -4.67 18.12 5.67
C THR A 260 -6.05 18.43 5.14
N TYR A 261 -6.71 19.37 5.77
CA TYR A 261 -8.04 19.87 5.34
C TYR A 261 -7.89 21.07 4.44
N TYR A 262 -8.78 21.14 3.44
CA TYR A 262 -8.89 22.22 2.47
C TYR A 262 -10.29 22.80 2.52
N TRP A 263 -10.39 24.14 2.61
CA TRP A 263 -11.63 24.89 2.59
C TRP A 263 -11.62 25.83 1.39
N PHE A 264 -12.64 25.73 0.56
CA PHE A 264 -12.92 26.63 -0.54
C PHE A 264 -13.91 27.68 -0.10
N LYS A 265 -13.54 28.94 -0.19
CA LYS A 265 -14.34 30.07 0.26
C LYS A 265 -14.74 30.94 -0.91
N ASN A 266 -16.03 31.36 -0.95
CA ASN A 266 -16.50 32.34 -1.90
C ASN A 266 -15.99 33.77 -1.58
N ALA A 267 -16.40 34.76 -2.39
CA ALA A 267 -16.00 36.16 -2.23
C ALA A 267 -16.46 36.76 -0.88
N GLU A 268 -17.53 36.24 -0.32
CA GLU A 268 -18.11 36.66 0.97
C GLU A 268 -17.36 35.99 2.16
N GLY A 269 -16.42 35.06 1.88
CA GLY A 269 -15.65 34.32 2.87
C GLY A 269 -16.35 33.08 3.44
N GLU A 270 -17.50 32.70 2.88
CA GLU A 270 -18.26 31.54 3.28
C GLU A 270 -17.63 30.27 2.68
N THR A 271 -17.57 29.18 3.45
CA THR A 271 -17.06 27.88 2.97
C THR A 271 -18.10 27.24 2.07
N ILE A 272 -17.78 27.05 0.80
CA ILE A 272 -18.64 26.44 -0.22
C ILE A 272 -18.26 24.98 -0.53
N ALA A 273 -17.04 24.56 -0.19
CA ALA A 273 -16.60 23.17 -0.28
C ALA A 273 -15.50 22.90 0.76
N THR A 274 -15.42 21.66 1.24
CA THR A 274 -14.36 21.21 2.15
C THR A 274 -14.11 19.73 1.98
N PHE A 275 -12.84 19.34 2.07
CA PHE A 275 -12.43 17.93 2.18
C PHE A 275 -11.07 17.83 2.87
N GLY A 276 -10.78 16.64 3.40
CA GLY A 276 -9.51 16.31 3.99
C GLY A 276 -8.76 15.28 3.16
N ILE A 277 -7.45 15.38 3.15
CA ILE A 277 -6.57 14.37 2.56
C ILE A 277 -5.64 13.83 3.64
N TYR A 278 -5.67 12.52 3.83
CA TYR A 278 -4.81 11.77 4.70
C TYR A 278 -4.01 10.78 3.87
N HIS A 279 -2.69 10.96 3.76
CA HIS A 279 -1.80 10.10 2.97
C HIS A 279 -2.33 9.76 1.55
N GLY A 280 -2.89 10.75 0.86
CA GLY A 280 -3.44 10.58 -0.49
C GLY A 280 -4.86 10.03 -0.55
N LEU A 281 -5.48 9.70 0.58
CA LEU A 281 -6.87 9.29 0.68
C LEU A 281 -7.76 10.47 1.05
N LEU A 282 -8.94 10.53 0.44
CA LEU A 282 -9.99 11.46 0.84
C LEU A 282 -10.55 11.05 2.21
N THR A 283 -10.60 11.99 3.16
CA THR A 283 -11.34 11.79 4.41
C THR A 283 -12.72 12.46 4.31
N HIS A 284 -13.77 11.70 4.52
CA HIS A 284 -15.13 12.20 4.48
C HIS A 284 -16.00 11.46 5.50
N GLU A 285 -16.72 12.21 6.35
CA GLU A 285 -17.46 11.69 7.49
C GLU A 285 -16.59 10.76 8.37
N ASN A 286 -16.92 9.48 8.46
CA ASN A 286 -16.19 8.49 9.25
C ASN A 286 -15.48 7.47 8.35
N GLY A 287 -15.06 7.87 7.15
CA GLY A 287 -14.44 6.97 6.17
C GLY A 287 -13.30 7.62 5.41
N MET A 288 -12.47 6.76 4.83
CA MET A 288 -11.42 7.13 3.89
C MET A 288 -11.74 6.53 2.53
N TYR A 289 -11.39 7.24 1.47
CA TYR A 289 -11.80 6.87 0.12
C TYR A 289 -10.65 7.13 -0.86
N PHE A 290 -10.56 6.27 -1.88
CA PHE A 290 -9.67 6.49 -3.01
C PHE A 290 -10.20 7.63 -3.88
N ILE A 291 -9.29 8.49 -4.33
CA ILE A 291 -9.60 9.65 -5.16
C ILE A 291 -8.59 9.72 -6.31
N GLU A 292 -9.09 9.90 -7.54
CA GLU A 292 -8.31 10.05 -8.76
C GLU A 292 -8.61 11.38 -9.45
#